data_1c448a31a284d6428444553ed86c60ac
#
_entry.id   1c448a31a284d6428444553ed86c60ac
#
_cell.length_a   1.000
_cell.length_b   1.000
_cell.length_c   1.000
_cell.angle_alpha   90.00
_cell.angle_beta   90.00
_cell.angle_gamma   90.00
#
_symmetry.space_group_name_H-M   'P 1'
#
loop_
_entity.id
_entity.type
_entity.pdbx_description
1 polymer ?
#
loop_
_entity_poly.entity_id
_entity_poly.type
_entity_poly.pdbx_seq_one_letter_code
_entity_poly.pdbx_strand_id
1 'polypeptide(L)'
;VDYIIYNQIRNQGERFYLEGQIFSTRSGGLILRRKLDLLNYTEGQMNELNLWVGEIMNTVYPGWIENRESILFLDPDDMTYEKTPMGAAMRSLAVPGWGQAYSGKKLSAAFWVALESSLSVGILLSFLNYDAAAKNFLLYQKDYNNTDDEKEVAQYRELAISEHAKHIRYNNLMIAFASITGTTWFANSVHAWIVGPRPFHEIYKQWDTTKTVTGG
;
A
#
# COMPACT_ATOMS: atom_id res chain seq x y z
N VAL A 1 -31.28 -7.82 6.75
CA VAL A 1 -31.77 -6.57 6.12
C VAL A 1 -32.55 -5.81 7.18
N ASP A 2 -32.12 -4.58 7.48
CA ASP A 2 -32.73 -3.80 8.56
C ASP A 2 -33.81 -2.82 8.06
N TYR A 3 -33.91 -2.65 6.74
CA TYR A 3 -34.82 -1.70 6.11
C TYR A 3 -35.45 -2.25 4.82
N ILE A 4 -36.68 -1.86 4.56
CA ILE A 4 -37.38 -2.07 3.28
C ILE A 4 -37.65 -0.70 2.69
N ILE A 5 -37.20 -0.45 1.48
CA ILE A 5 -37.47 0.76 0.72
C ILE A 5 -38.57 0.44 -0.30
N TYR A 6 -39.67 1.15 -0.19
CA TYR A 6 -40.80 1.02 -1.10
C TYR A 6 -40.96 2.34 -1.87
N ASN A 7 -40.90 2.27 -3.20
CA ASN A 7 -41.10 3.41 -4.08
C ASN A 7 -42.29 3.16 -5.01
N GLN A 8 -43.11 4.16 -5.17
CA GLN A 8 -44.23 4.10 -6.13
C GLN A 8 -44.40 5.44 -6.84
N ILE A 9 -44.79 5.36 -8.13
CA ILE A 9 -45.21 6.53 -8.89
C ILE A 9 -46.71 6.59 -8.82
N ARG A 10 -47.23 7.73 -8.36
CA ARG A 10 -48.68 7.99 -8.33
C ARG A 10 -49.05 9.07 -9.32
N ASN A 11 -50.11 8.84 -10.07
CA ASN A 11 -50.74 9.87 -10.90
C ASN A 11 -51.93 10.48 -10.14
N GLN A 12 -51.97 11.79 -10.02
CA GLN A 12 -53.10 12.56 -9.47
C GLN A 12 -53.49 13.64 -10.48
N GLY A 13 -54.32 13.27 -11.41
CA GLY A 13 -54.76 14.14 -12.52
C GLY A 13 -53.59 14.30 -13.54
N GLU A 14 -53.16 15.54 -13.75
CA GLU A 14 -52.06 15.84 -14.68
C GLU A 14 -50.66 15.77 -14.03
N ARG A 15 -50.59 15.37 -12.73
CA ARG A 15 -49.33 15.37 -11.96
C ARG A 15 -48.89 13.97 -11.61
N PHE A 16 -47.62 13.71 -11.82
CA PHE A 16 -46.94 12.49 -11.39
C PHE A 16 -46.07 12.78 -10.14
N TYR A 17 -46.22 11.92 -9.14
CA TYR A 17 -45.48 12.01 -7.90
C TYR A 17 -44.68 10.72 -7.70
N LEU A 18 -43.40 10.87 -7.37
CA LEU A 18 -42.59 9.80 -6.83
C LEU A 18 -42.76 9.81 -5.30
N GLU A 19 -43.27 8.75 -4.75
CA GLU A 19 -43.39 8.57 -3.30
C GLU A 19 -42.46 7.46 -2.84
N GLY A 20 -41.57 7.77 -1.92
CA GLY A 20 -40.66 6.81 -1.28
C GLY A 20 -40.97 6.67 0.19
N GLN A 21 -40.94 5.44 0.67
CA GLN A 21 -41.16 5.06 2.06
C GLN A 21 -40.09 4.09 2.51
N ILE A 22 -39.58 4.27 3.74
CA ILE A 22 -38.64 3.37 4.38
C ILE A 22 -39.28 2.79 5.63
N PHE A 23 -39.29 1.49 5.73
CA PHE A 23 -39.78 0.75 6.88
C PHE A 23 -38.64 0.03 7.60
N SER A 24 -38.67 0.03 8.92
CA SER A 24 -37.82 -0.84 9.72
C SER A 24 -38.34 -2.26 9.71
N THR A 25 -37.51 -3.25 9.36
CA THR A 25 -37.89 -4.67 9.46
C THR A 25 -37.98 -5.15 10.90
N ARG A 26 -37.32 -4.46 11.84
CA ARG A 26 -37.34 -4.82 13.27
C ARG A 26 -38.60 -4.37 13.97
N SER A 27 -39.09 -3.16 13.67
CA SER A 27 -40.27 -2.60 14.34
C SER A 27 -41.53 -2.65 13.45
N GLY A 28 -41.38 -2.92 12.15
CA GLY A 28 -42.47 -2.81 11.17
C GLY A 28 -42.94 -1.36 10.94
N GLY A 29 -42.30 -0.39 11.60
CA GLY A 29 -42.71 1.01 11.56
C GLY A 29 -42.15 1.77 10.36
N LEU A 30 -42.95 2.75 9.90
CA LEU A 30 -42.52 3.73 8.88
C LEU A 30 -41.47 4.67 9.51
N ILE A 31 -40.27 4.75 8.90
CA ILE A 31 -39.17 5.60 9.35
C ILE A 31 -39.17 6.91 8.59
N LEU A 32 -39.31 6.83 7.27
CA LEU A 32 -39.25 8.00 6.39
C LEU A 32 -40.32 7.89 5.29
N ARG A 33 -40.97 8.98 4.99
CA ARG A 33 -41.86 9.14 3.84
C ARG A 33 -41.56 10.46 3.14
N ARG A 34 -41.29 10.38 1.86
CA ARG A 34 -41.04 11.57 1.02
C ARG A 34 -41.84 11.48 -0.29
N LYS A 35 -42.29 12.64 -0.74
CA LYS A 35 -43.05 12.80 -1.96
C LYS A 35 -42.37 13.85 -2.84
N LEU A 36 -42.06 13.51 -4.07
CA LEU A 36 -41.46 14.38 -5.08
C LEU A 36 -42.41 14.56 -6.26
N ASP A 37 -42.63 15.80 -6.68
CA ASP A 37 -43.45 16.14 -7.88
C ASP A 37 -42.58 16.03 -9.14
N LEU A 38 -43.00 15.24 -10.12
CA LEU A 38 -42.23 14.94 -11.36
C LEU A 38 -42.64 15.81 -12.55
N LEU A 39 -43.47 16.85 -12.38
CA LEU A 39 -44.19 17.47 -13.49
C LEU A 39 -43.35 18.33 -14.44
N ASN A 40 -42.23 18.86 -14.00
CA ASN A 40 -41.36 19.68 -14.86
C ASN A 40 -39.90 19.35 -14.55
N TYR A 41 -39.28 18.61 -15.44
CA TYR A 41 -37.88 18.22 -15.33
C TYR A 41 -36.98 19.47 -15.50
N THR A 42 -36.74 20.18 -14.44
CA THR A 42 -35.86 21.35 -14.39
C THR A 42 -34.63 21.02 -13.52
N GLU A 43 -33.56 21.79 -13.67
CA GLU A 43 -32.32 21.63 -12.90
C GLU A 43 -32.56 21.70 -11.38
N GLY A 44 -33.58 22.47 -10.94
CA GLY A 44 -34.01 22.52 -9.53
C GLY A 44 -34.58 21.19 -9.03
N GLN A 45 -35.28 20.44 -9.87
CA GLN A 45 -35.86 19.14 -9.47
C GLN A 45 -34.80 18.04 -9.39
N MET A 46 -33.73 18.14 -10.15
CA MET A 46 -32.57 17.25 -10.00
C MET A 46 -31.94 17.44 -8.62
N ASN A 47 -31.86 18.68 -8.11
CA ASN A 47 -31.40 18.94 -6.77
C ASN A 47 -32.33 18.36 -5.69
N GLU A 48 -33.66 18.49 -5.87
CA GLU A 48 -34.63 17.88 -4.96
C GLU A 48 -34.58 16.35 -4.97
N LEU A 49 -34.38 15.75 -6.15
CA LEU A 49 -34.21 14.30 -6.28
C LEU A 49 -32.92 13.84 -5.56
N ASN A 50 -31.82 14.58 -5.74
CA ASN A 50 -30.56 14.29 -5.07
C ASN A 50 -30.67 14.42 -3.54
N LEU A 51 -31.37 15.45 -3.06
CA LEU A 51 -31.65 15.61 -1.63
C LEU A 51 -32.50 14.46 -1.09
N TRP A 52 -33.54 14.07 -1.84
CA TRP A 52 -34.42 12.97 -1.49
C TRP A 52 -33.68 11.63 -1.43
N VAL A 53 -32.85 11.33 -2.44
CA VAL A 53 -32.00 10.14 -2.45
C VAL A 53 -30.99 10.20 -1.30
N GLY A 54 -30.39 11.36 -1.04
CA GLY A 54 -29.45 11.57 0.05
C GLY A 54 -30.07 11.28 1.42
N GLU A 55 -31.30 11.73 1.69
CA GLU A 55 -32.02 11.45 2.94
C GLU A 55 -32.33 9.95 3.11
N ILE A 56 -32.80 9.28 2.04
CA ILE A 56 -33.05 7.84 2.06
C ILE A 56 -31.76 7.09 2.38
N MET A 57 -30.70 7.39 1.64
CA MET A 57 -29.42 6.71 1.80
C MET A 57 -28.80 6.99 3.16
N ASN A 58 -28.90 8.22 3.69
CA ASN A 58 -28.38 8.54 5.03
C ASN A 58 -29.16 7.84 6.15
N THR A 59 -30.45 7.55 5.93
CA THR A 59 -31.27 6.78 6.88
C THR A 59 -30.86 5.31 6.92
N VAL A 60 -30.53 4.74 5.74
CA VAL A 60 -30.14 3.34 5.58
C VAL A 60 -28.66 3.15 5.91
N TYR A 61 -27.83 4.13 5.57
CA TYR A 61 -26.38 4.14 5.78
C TYR A 61 -25.95 5.48 6.38
N PRO A 62 -25.89 5.61 7.71
CA PRO A 62 -25.42 6.82 8.38
C PRO A 62 -24.03 7.25 7.88
N GLY A 63 -23.89 8.54 7.55
CA GLY A 63 -22.66 9.07 6.95
C GLY A 63 -22.65 9.04 5.41
N TRP A 64 -23.73 8.63 4.74
CA TRP A 64 -23.84 8.64 3.29
C TRP A 64 -23.55 10.01 2.67
N ILE A 65 -24.09 11.09 3.27
CA ILE A 65 -23.93 12.46 2.76
C ILE A 65 -22.46 12.87 2.81
N GLU A 66 -21.74 12.49 3.87
CA GLU A 66 -20.32 12.79 4.06
C GLU A 66 -19.41 11.99 3.11
N ASN A 67 -19.83 10.78 2.74
CA ASN A 67 -19.05 9.87 1.91
C ASN A 67 -19.56 9.78 0.46
N ARG A 68 -20.64 10.48 0.12
CA ARG A 68 -21.28 10.33 -1.20
C ARG A 68 -20.36 10.69 -2.36
N GLU A 69 -19.50 11.69 -2.19
CA GLU A 69 -18.52 12.09 -3.21
C GLU A 69 -17.50 10.97 -3.47
N SER A 70 -17.07 10.30 -2.40
CA SER A 70 -16.14 9.18 -2.54
C SER A 70 -16.78 7.89 -3.07
N ILE A 71 -18.12 7.78 -3.01
CA ILE A 71 -18.85 6.57 -3.41
C ILE A 71 -19.51 6.74 -4.80
N LEU A 72 -20.07 7.92 -5.09
CA LEU A 72 -20.81 8.16 -6.36
C LEU A 72 -20.00 8.88 -7.42
N PHE A 73 -19.02 9.67 -6.99
CA PHE A 73 -18.13 10.39 -7.89
C PHE A 73 -16.69 9.96 -7.63
N LEU A 74 -16.45 8.66 -7.65
CA LEU A 74 -15.13 8.18 -8.00
C LEU A 74 -14.78 8.86 -9.32
N ASP A 75 -13.77 9.74 -9.27
CA ASP A 75 -13.21 10.34 -10.47
C ASP A 75 -13.07 9.21 -11.51
N PRO A 76 -13.54 9.38 -12.75
CA PRO A 76 -13.30 8.39 -13.80
C PRO A 76 -11.84 7.96 -13.88
N ASP A 77 -10.90 8.84 -13.53
CA ASP A 77 -9.49 8.53 -13.38
C ASP A 77 -9.19 7.64 -12.15
N ASP A 78 -9.96 7.73 -11.07
CA ASP A 78 -9.87 6.82 -9.93
C ASP A 78 -10.47 5.43 -10.22
N MET A 79 -11.45 5.34 -11.12
CA MET A 79 -12.01 4.06 -11.57
C MET A 79 -11.04 3.27 -12.48
N THR A 80 -10.12 3.95 -13.17
CA THR A 80 -9.10 3.31 -14.02
C THR A 80 -7.88 2.84 -13.22
N TYR A 81 -7.73 3.28 -11.96
CA TYR A 81 -6.62 2.89 -11.08
C TYR A 81 -7.11 2.22 -9.79
N GLU A 82 -7.82 1.12 -9.95
CA GLU A 82 -8.08 0.27 -8.78
C GLU A 82 -6.75 -0.19 -8.19
N LYS A 83 -6.48 0.24 -6.96
CA LYS A 83 -5.27 -0.17 -6.25
C LYS A 83 -5.31 -1.67 -6.04
N THR A 84 -4.34 -2.38 -6.60
CA THR A 84 -4.29 -3.84 -6.52
C THR A 84 -3.12 -4.33 -5.67
N PRO A 85 -3.22 -5.52 -5.04
CA PRO A 85 -2.11 -6.14 -4.33
C PRO A 85 -0.89 -6.35 -5.23
N MET A 86 -1.12 -6.76 -6.49
CA MET A 86 -0.06 -6.93 -7.48
C MET A 86 0.62 -5.61 -7.81
N GLY A 87 -0.17 -4.53 -7.96
CA GLY A 87 0.35 -3.18 -8.16
C GLY A 87 1.22 -2.70 -7.00
N ALA A 88 0.89 -3.08 -5.75
CA ALA A 88 1.73 -2.83 -4.59
C ALA A 88 3.03 -3.65 -4.62
N ALA A 89 2.96 -4.95 -4.95
CA ALA A 89 4.12 -5.82 -5.07
C ALA A 89 5.13 -5.32 -6.11
N MET A 90 4.65 -4.98 -7.31
CA MET A 90 5.50 -4.49 -8.40
C MET A 90 6.20 -3.17 -8.06
N ARG A 91 5.53 -2.28 -7.34
CA ARG A 91 6.14 -1.04 -6.84
C ARG A 91 7.22 -1.32 -5.80
N SER A 92 6.99 -2.25 -4.87
CA SER A 92 7.99 -2.65 -3.89
C SER A 92 9.16 -3.42 -4.50
N LEU A 93 8.93 -4.10 -5.63
CA LEU A 93 10.01 -4.72 -6.41
C LEU A 93 10.90 -3.67 -7.08
N ALA A 94 10.33 -2.54 -7.51
CA ALA A 94 11.10 -1.44 -8.10
C ALA A 94 11.82 -0.60 -7.02
N VAL A 95 11.12 -0.24 -5.93
CA VAL A 95 11.68 0.54 -4.82
C VAL A 95 11.13 -0.01 -3.49
N PRO A 96 12.00 -0.45 -2.57
CA PRO A 96 11.58 -0.95 -1.26
C PRO A 96 10.68 0.05 -0.51
N GLY A 97 9.56 -0.45 0.04
CA GLY A 97 8.60 0.38 0.76
C GLY A 97 7.55 1.10 -0.12
N TRP A 98 7.77 1.21 -1.44
CA TRP A 98 6.84 1.95 -2.31
C TRP A 98 5.45 1.30 -2.38
N GLY A 99 5.37 -0.03 -2.42
CA GLY A 99 4.09 -0.74 -2.41
C GLY A 99 3.29 -0.54 -1.12
N GLN A 100 3.97 -0.47 0.03
CA GLN A 100 3.35 -0.17 1.32
C GLN A 100 2.85 1.28 1.37
N ALA A 101 3.63 2.24 0.84
CA ALA A 101 3.21 3.64 0.72
C ALA A 101 1.99 3.77 -0.19
N TYR A 102 2.01 3.10 -1.34
CA TYR A 102 0.88 3.01 -2.27
C TYR A 102 -0.39 2.45 -1.61
N SER A 103 -0.23 1.51 -0.68
CA SER A 103 -1.31 0.91 0.11
C SER A 103 -1.72 1.76 1.34
N GLY A 104 -1.17 2.97 1.51
CA GLY A 104 -1.42 3.85 2.65
C GLY A 104 -0.72 3.46 3.96
N LYS A 105 0.13 2.42 3.96
CA LYS A 105 0.81 1.89 5.16
C LYS A 105 2.14 2.58 5.40
N LYS A 106 2.10 3.85 5.79
CA LYS A 106 3.27 4.74 5.92
C LYS A 106 4.36 4.21 6.84
N LEU A 107 4.00 3.66 8.02
CA LEU A 107 4.97 3.11 8.98
C LEU A 107 5.70 1.89 8.42
N SER A 108 4.96 0.98 7.76
CA SER A 108 5.55 -0.18 7.11
C SER A 108 6.46 0.23 5.94
N ALA A 109 6.07 1.24 5.17
CA ALA A 109 6.91 1.81 4.11
C ALA A 109 8.23 2.36 4.68
N ALA A 110 8.15 3.18 5.74
CA ALA A 110 9.32 3.74 6.40
C ALA A 110 10.28 2.66 6.95
N PHE A 111 9.71 1.60 7.55
CA PHE A 111 10.50 0.46 8.04
C PHE A 111 11.30 -0.21 6.90
N TRP A 112 10.66 -0.54 5.78
CA TRP A 112 11.33 -1.19 4.66
C TRP A 112 12.38 -0.30 4.01
N VAL A 113 12.08 1.00 3.83
CA VAL A 113 13.08 1.97 3.32
C VAL A 113 14.28 2.06 4.26
N ALA A 114 14.07 2.17 5.57
CA ALA A 114 15.16 2.26 6.55
C ALA A 114 16.01 0.99 6.57
N LEU A 115 15.39 -0.19 6.54
CA LEU A 115 16.08 -1.48 6.52
C LEU A 115 17.00 -1.60 5.29
N GLU A 116 16.43 -1.39 4.09
CA GLU A 116 17.18 -1.53 2.84
C GLU A 116 18.27 -0.45 2.69
N SER A 117 18.01 0.77 3.16
CA SER A 117 19.02 1.82 3.20
C SER A 117 20.20 1.45 4.13
N SER A 118 19.90 0.87 5.30
CA SER A 118 20.93 0.44 6.24
C SER A 118 21.79 -0.69 5.67
N LEU A 119 21.18 -1.66 4.99
CA LEU A 119 21.89 -2.75 4.32
C LEU A 119 22.76 -2.23 3.17
N SER A 120 22.24 -1.29 2.38
CA SER A 120 22.99 -0.63 1.29
C SER A 120 24.21 0.13 1.81
N VAL A 121 24.08 0.81 2.94
CA VAL A 121 25.22 1.45 3.63
C VAL A 121 26.23 0.39 4.06
N GLY A 122 25.79 -0.77 4.57
CA GLY A 122 26.66 -1.88 4.92
C GLY A 122 27.48 -2.39 3.73
N ILE A 123 26.86 -2.53 2.55
CA ILE A 123 27.53 -2.89 1.29
C ILE A 123 28.58 -1.84 0.94
N LEU A 124 28.19 -0.57 0.96
CA LEU A 124 29.09 0.56 0.60
C LEU A 124 30.31 0.61 1.51
N LEU A 125 30.11 0.53 2.83
CA LEU A 125 31.21 0.55 3.80
C LEU A 125 32.13 -0.67 3.63
N SER A 126 31.56 -1.84 3.36
CA SER A 126 32.35 -3.06 3.09
C SER A 126 33.18 -2.89 1.81
N PHE A 127 32.60 -2.31 0.75
CA PHE A 127 33.31 -2.02 -0.49
C PHE A 127 34.45 -1.03 -0.32
N LEU A 128 34.22 0.07 0.39
CA LEU A 128 35.27 1.08 0.66
C LEU A 128 36.44 0.50 1.44
N ASN A 129 36.16 -0.32 2.45
CA ASN A 129 37.21 -0.97 3.23
C ASN A 129 37.92 -2.09 2.44
N TYR A 130 37.19 -2.81 1.58
CA TYR A 130 37.76 -3.78 0.65
C TYR A 130 38.78 -3.12 -0.30
N ASP A 131 38.40 -2.01 -0.93
CA ASP A 131 39.26 -1.25 -1.84
C ASP A 131 40.49 -0.67 -1.11
N ALA A 132 40.30 -0.11 0.09
CA ALA A 132 41.39 0.41 0.90
C ALA A 132 42.40 -0.70 1.30
N ALA A 133 41.89 -1.86 1.73
CA ALA A 133 42.74 -2.99 2.09
C ALA A 133 43.52 -3.53 0.88
N ALA A 134 42.91 -3.56 -0.32
CA ALA A 134 43.59 -3.96 -1.55
C ALA A 134 44.73 -2.99 -1.92
N LYS A 135 44.48 -1.68 -1.83
CA LYS A 135 45.53 -0.64 -2.06
C LYS A 135 46.65 -0.73 -1.09
N ASN A 136 46.37 -0.87 0.21
CA ASN A 136 47.38 -1.02 1.25
C ASN A 136 48.22 -2.30 1.07
N PHE A 137 47.54 -3.41 0.71
CA PHE A 137 48.26 -4.66 0.39
C PHE A 137 49.29 -4.46 -0.73
N LEU A 138 48.89 -3.83 -1.84
CA LEU A 138 49.81 -3.56 -2.98
C LEU A 138 50.93 -2.60 -2.58
N LEU A 139 50.68 -1.61 -1.72
CA LEU A 139 51.67 -0.70 -1.21
C LEU A 139 52.73 -1.46 -0.36
N TYR A 140 52.29 -2.22 0.63
CA TYR A 140 53.20 -2.98 1.49
C TYR A 140 53.97 -4.09 0.71
N GLN A 141 53.31 -4.68 -0.29
CA GLN A 141 54.01 -5.64 -1.19
C GLN A 141 55.12 -4.96 -2.00
N LYS A 142 54.89 -3.72 -2.46
CA LYS A 142 55.89 -2.94 -3.14
C LYS A 142 57.06 -2.59 -2.24
N ASP A 143 56.78 -2.12 -1.01
CA ASP A 143 57.77 -1.74 -0.02
C ASP A 143 58.59 -2.96 0.43
N TYR A 144 57.94 -4.11 0.64
CA TYR A 144 58.58 -5.39 0.89
C TYR A 144 59.60 -5.77 -0.20
N ASN A 145 59.28 -5.54 -1.46
CA ASN A 145 60.15 -5.91 -2.62
C ASN A 145 61.30 -4.88 -2.80
N ASN A 146 61.25 -3.70 -2.21
CA ASN A 146 62.19 -2.62 -2.44
C ASN A 146 63.14 -2.36 -1.23
N THR A 147 62.98 -3.11 -0.15
CA THR A 147 63.87 -2.94 1.06
C THR A 147 64.76 -4.15 1.20
N ASP A 148 66.04 -3.89 1.59
CA ASP A 148 67.03 -4.90 1.91
C ASP A 148 67.23 -5.06 3.43
N ASP A 149 66.58 -4.26 4.26
CA ASP A 149 66.64 -4.34 5.73
C ASP A 149 65.75 -5.49 6.25
N GLU A 150 66.37 -6.45 6.92
CA GLU A 150 65.69 -7.65 7.42
C GLU A 150 64.51 -7.35 8.36
N LYS A 151 64.61 -6.26 9.18
CA LYS A 151 63.53 -5.83 10.07
C LYS A 151 62.35 -5.24 9.30
N GLU A 152 62.64 -4.38 8.32
CA GLU A 152 61.61 -3.79 7.47
C GLU A 152 60.94 -4.88 6.59
N VAL A 153 61.67 -5.83 6.04
CA VAL A 153 61.12 -6.98 5.32
C VAL A 153 60.12 -7.74 6.18
N ALA A 154 60.47 -8.04 7.45
CA ALA A 154 59.57 -8.72 8.37
C ALA A 154 58.30 -7.89 8.66
N GLN A 155 58.46 -6.59 8.89
CA GLN A 155 57.36 -5.68 9.14
C GLN A 155 56.38 -5.54 7.94
N TYR A 156 56.92 -5.29 6.74
CA TYR A 156 56.06 -5.14 5.54
C TYR A 156 55.37 -6.44 5.17
N ARG A 157 55.99 -7.58 5.41
CA ARG A 157 55.34 -8.87 5.25
C ARG A 157 54.13 -9.05 6.18
N GLU A 158 54.29 -8.71 7.45
CA GLU A 158 53.20 -8.82 8.43
C GLU A 158 52.03 -7.88 8.06
N LEU A 159 52.35 -6.62 7.71
CA LEU A 159 51.38 -5.64 7.25
C LEU A 159 50.63 -6.11 5.99
N ALA A 160 51.35 -6.62 4.99
CA ALA A 160 50.72 -7.15 3.76
C ALA A 160 49.80 -8.33 4.08
N ILE A 161 50.21 -9.27 4.94
CA ILE A 161 49.35 -10.41 5.34
C ILE A 161 48.11 -9.90 6.08
N SER A 162 48.22 -8.91 6.96
CA SER A 162 47.07 -8.35 7.67
C SER A 162 46.08 -7.64 6.75
N GLU A 163 46.55 -6.86 5.77
CA GLU A 163 45.70 -6.19 4.79
C GLU A 163 45.04 -7.21 3.84
N HIS A 164 45.74 -8.26 3.44
CA HIS A 164 45.13 -9.35 2.67
C HIS A 164 43.98 -10.03 3.44
N ALA A 165 44.18 -10.29 4.74
CA ALA A 165 43.12 -10.84 5.59
C ALA A 165 41.91 -9.90 5.72
N LYS A 166 42.15 -8.58 5.86
CA LYS A 166 41.10 -7.57 5.87
C LYS A 166 40.35 -7.55 4.52
N HIS A 167 41.05 -7.59 3.41
CA HIS A 167 40.48 -7.63 2.06
C HIS A 167 39.51 -8.82 1.90
N ILE A 168 39.92 -10.02 2.28
CA ILE A 168 39.05 -11.21 2.27
C ILE A 168 37.83 -11.03 3.16
N ARG A 169 38.05 -10.51 4.40
CA ARG A 169 36.95 -10.27 5.35
C ARG A 169 35.90 -9.31 4.80
N TYR A 170 36.34 -8.17 4.23
CA TYR A 170 35.40 -7.18 3.69
C TYR A 170 34.69 -7.66 2.41
N ASN A 171 35.37 -8.47 1.59
CA ASN A 171 34.73 -9.16 0.48
C ASN A 171 33.58 -10.07 0.96
N ASN A 172 33.83 -10.88 1.99
CA ASN A 172 32.82 -11.77 2.55
C ASN A 172 31.65 -10.98 3.20
N LEU A 173 31.93 -9.86 3.86
CA LEU A 173 30.91 -8.98 4.42
C LEU A 173 30.06 -8.35 3.31
N MET A 174 30.67 -7.89 2.23
CA MET A 174 29.95 -7.31 1.07
C MET A 174 29.01 -8.34 0.44
N ILE A 175 29.48 -9.57 0.25
CA ILE A 175 28.66 -10.68 -0.27
C ILE A 175 27.51 -10.99 0.70
N ALA A 176 27.77 -11.04 2.00
CA ALA A 176 26.74 -11.30 3.01
C ALA A 176 25.67 -10.20 3.01
N PHE A 177 26.06 -8.91 3.05
CA PHE A 177 25.11 -7.80 2.97
C PHE A 177 24.33 -7.81 1.65
N ALA A 178 24.97 -8.04 0.51
CA ALA A 178 24.28 -8.12 -0.78
C ALA A 178 23.25 -9.26 -0.82
N SER A 179 23.57 -10.42 -0.26
CA SER A 179 22.66 -11.57 -0.18
C SER A 179 21.46 -11.27 0.73
N ILE A 180 21.69 -10.64 1.89
CA ILE A 180 20.63 -10.23 2.81
C ILE A 180 19.75 -9.18 2.13
N THR A 181 20.32 -8.16 1.49
CA THR A 181 19.60 -7.12 0.75
C THR A 181 18.68 -7.74 -0.31
N GLY A 182 19.19 -8.64 -1.14
CA GLY A 182 18.38 -9.31 -2.17
C GLY A 182 17.22 -10.10 -1.57
N THR A 183 17.46 -10.82 -0.47
CA THR A 183 16.42 -11.60 0.23
C THR A 183 15.36 -10.71 0.87
N THR A 184 15.78 -9.65 1.58
CA THR A 184 14.86 -8.71 2.24
C THR A 184 14.06 -7.91 1.22
N TRP A 185 14.67 -7.53 0.09
CA TRP A 185 13.98 -6.86 -1.01
C TRP A 185 12.85 -7.72 -1.58
N PHE A 186 13.13 -8.99 -1.85
CA PHE A 186 12.10 -9.92 -2.29
C PHE A 186 11.00 -10.10 -1.24
N ALA A 187 11.37 -10.28 0.04
CA ALA A 187 10.43 -10.39 1.15
C ALA A 187 9.56 -9.14 1.29
N ASN A 188 10.13 -7.94 1.08
CA ASN A 188 9.39 -6.68 1.04
C ASN A 188 8.32 -6.67 -0.06
N SER A 189 8.65 -7.16 -1.27
CA SER A 189 7.69 -7.25 -2.38
C SER A 189 6.53 -8.21 -2.04
N VAL A 190 6.83 -9.37 -1.49
CA VAL A 190 5.82 -10.34 -1.03
C VAL A 190 4.97 -9.74 0.10
N HIS A 191 5.57 -9.07 1.06
CA HIS A 191 4.85 -8.37 2.12
C HIS A 191 3.92 -7.30 1.55
N ALA A 192 4.36 -6.51 0.57
CA ALA A 192 3.53 -5.50 -0.09
C ALA A 192 2.32 -6.13 -0.79
N TRP A 193 2.48 -7.31 -1.38
CA TRP A 193 1.38 -8.07 -1.96
C TRP A 193 0.37 -8.53 -0.92
N ILE A 194 0.83 -9.13 0.17
CA ILE A 194 -0.04 -9.66 1.25
C ILE A 194 -0.84 -8.53 1.92
N VAL A 195 -0.19 -7.39 2.20
CA VAL A 195 -0.81 -6.25 2.88
C VAL A 195 -1.40 -5.22 1.93
N GLY A 196 -1.30 -5.46 0.63
CA GLY A 196 -1.81 -4.59 -0.42
C GLY A 196 -3.31 -4.36 -0.34
N PRO A 197 -3.82 -3.33 -1.04
CA PRO A 197 -5.24 -3.03 -1.06
C PRO A 197 -5.99 -4.18 -1.75
N ARG A 198 -7.07 -4.62 -1.13
CA ARG A 198 -7.94 -5.65 -1.73
C ARG A 198 -8.93 -4.97 -2.66
N PRO A 199 -9.18 -5.52 -3.87
CA PRO A 199 -10.20 -5.02 -4.78
C PRO A 199 -11.57 -5.03 -4.10
N PHE A 200 -12.39 -4.02 -4.42
CA PHE A 200 -13.69 -3.82 -3.78
C PHE A 200 -14.63 -5.05 -3.94
N HIS A 201 -14.57 -5.73 -5.09
CA HIS A 201 -15.35 -6.95 -5.34
C HIS A 201 -14.96 -8.15 -4.45
N GLU A 202 -13.71 -8.25 -3.97
CA GLU A 202 -13.31 -9.31 -3.03
C GLU A 202 -13.83 -9.04 -1.62
N ILE A 203 -13.96 -7.77 -1.23
CA ILE A 203 -14.53 -7.37 0.06
C ILE A 203 -16.02 -7.77 0.10
N TYR A 204 -16.75 -7.59 -1.00
CA TYR A 204 -18.16 -8.00 -1.11
C TYR A 204 -18.33 -9.52 -1.02
N LYS A 205 -17.49 -10.31 -1.68
CA LYS A 205 -17.54 -11.79 -1.56
C LYS A 205 -17.31 -12.28 -0.14
N GLN A 206 -16.41 -11.64 0.59
CA GLN A 206 -16.13 -12.02 1.98
C GLN A 206 -17.30 -11.63 2.90
N TRP A 207 -18.04 -10.59 2.58
CA TRP A 207 -19.24 -10.17 3.32
C TRP A 207 -20.41 -11.14 3.12
N ASP A 208 -20.57 -11.66 1.92
CA ASP A 208 -21.64 -12.61 1.56
C ASP A 208 -21.41 -13.99 2.22
N THR A 209 -20.16 -14.43 2.27
CA THR A 209 -19.81 -15.72 2.89
C THR A 209 -19.92 -15.69 4.42
N THR A 210 -19.69 -14.55 5.10
CA THR A 210 -19.90 -14.42 6.53
C THR A 210 -21.37 -14.41 6.94
N LYS A 211 -22.27 -13.95 6.07
CA LYS A 211 -23.72 -14.00 6.34
C LYS A 211 -24.32 -15.41 6.27
N THR A 212 -23.77 -16.29 5.45
CA THR A 212 -24.24 -17.68 5.32
C THR A 212 -23.83 -18.57 6.50
N VAL A 213 -22.80 -18.19 7.27
CA VAL A 213 -22.32 -18.99 8.42
C VAL A 213 -23.02 -18.63 9.74
N THR A 214 -23.64 -17.43 9.84
CA THR A 214 -24.32 -16.97 11.08
C THR A 214 -25.84 -17.10 11.04
N GLY A 215 -26.41 -17.70 10.00
CA GLY A 215 -27.86 -17.87 9.79
C GLY A 215 -28.36 -19.30 9.85
N GLY A 216 -27.71 -20.17 10.68
CA GLY A 216 -28.16 -21.52 10.99
C GLY A 216 -28.57 -21.65 12.44
#